data_09bbd0582dd900744c66952aa3e01680
#
_entry.id   09bbd0582dd900744c66952aa3e01680
#
_cell.length_a   1.000
_cell.length_b   1.000
_cell.length_c   1.000
_cell.angle_alpha   90.00
_cell.angle_beta   90.00
_cell.angle_gamma   90.00
#
_symmetry.space_group_name_H-M   'P 1'
#
loop_
_entity.id
_entity.type
_entity.pdbx_description
1 polymer ?
#
loop_
_entity_poly.entity_id
_entity_poly.type
_entity_poly.pdbx_seq_one_letter_code
_entity_poly.pdbx_strand_id
1 'polypeptide(L)'
;MKKTILLIIIAACAITSYAQNSELNDYVNYIKGNNCNPVDYIFNLFEKSDIVVIGERDHRDTTQYELILDLLRDPRFAKEIGYVYTEVGCVNRTKNANKLLCGRYKSDKAFNEALYTYLRNEDFNPLWDKYNRVQFLRGLYEINRSSKNKITLGLTDCNFSWKKIKTAEEYRNFDYSPACAYRDSTMCFHFAKMYAKQKPKNGKRKALIITNHPHALNATFEGTDYHRQGKWLKERYGNDNVKIVMLNWTEYTHSNDQQTPLVADGLWDAAFEVVDCQPFGMDIKDTPFGRIPYFNDQYGKMKWEDVVDGIIYYKPCYEMVLTIGIPGIVSADFEEEFMRRIKIYFEAMDRAAPTLEEAKPAYDRFVSFPDTYPQNPDSVKNFIRSLMVKYYK
;
A
#
# COMPACT_ATOMS: atom_id res chain seq x y z
N MET A 1 20.73 47.81 -18.89
CA MET A 1 20.83 46.52 -18.18
C MET A 1 19.60 46.17 -17.32
N LYS A 2 19.11 47.02 -16.39
CA LYS A 2 17.96 46.69 -15.51
C LYS A 2 16.64 46.38 -16.28
N LYS A 3 16.31 47.06 -17.38
CA LYS A 3 15.10 46.80 -18.17
C LYS A 3 15.17 45.46 -18.94
N THR A 4 16.36 45.07 -19.41
CA THR A 4 16.55 43.82 -20.15
C THR A 4 16.45 42.60 -19.22
N ILE A 5 16.94 42.70 -17.98
CA ILE A 5 16.83 41.65 -16.95
C ILE A 5 15.37 41.45 -16.54
N LEU A 6 14.61 42.55 -16.38
CA LEU A 6 13.19 42.46 -16.03
C LEU A 6 12.35 41.78 -17.12
N LEU A 7 12.64 42.06 -18.39
CA LEU A 7 11.98 41.43 -19.55
C LEU A 7 12.28 39.93 -19.64
N ILE A 8 13.51 39.50 -19.32
CA ILE A 8 13.91 38.08 -19.31
C ILE A 8 13.20 37.34 -18.16
N ILE A 9 13.08 37.95 -16.99
CA ILE A 9 12.37 37.34 -15.84
C ILE A 9 10.88 37.21 -16.14
N ILE A 10 10.25 38.24 -16.73
CA ILE A 10 8.82 38.20 -17.12
C ILE A 10 8.59 37.15 -18.21
N ALA A 11 9.49 37.05 -19.21
CA ALA A 11 9.40 36.04 -20.25
C ALA A 11 9.58 34.60 -19.69
N ALA A 12 10.52 34.40 -18.77
CA ALA A 12 10.74 33.11 -18.13
C ALA A 12 9.52 32.67 -17.27
N CYS A 13 8.95 33.61 -16.49
CA CYS A 13 7.71 33.33 -15.73
C CYS A 13 6.49 33.05 -16.63
N ALA A 14 6.39 33.74 -17.78
CA ALA A 14 5.32 33.52 -18.74
C ALA A 14 5.46 32.15 -19.45
N ILE A 15 6.67 31.73 -19.78
CA ILE A 15 6.95 30.43 -20.42
C ILE A 15 6.65 29.28 -19.43
N THR A 16 7.08 29.39 -18.17
CA THR A 16 6.79 28.38 -17.16
C THR A 16 5.30 28.28 -16.87
N SER A 17 4.59 29.40 -16.74
CA SER A 17 3.13 29.41 -16.55
C SER A 17 2.37 28.84 -17.74
N TYR A 18 2.83 29.09 -18.98
CA TYR A 18 2.21 28.51 -20.18
C TYR A 18 2.45 27.00 -20.28
N ALA A 19 3.67 26.53 -19.95
CA ALA A 19 3.99 25.11 -19.94
C ALA A 19 3.15 24.35 -18.88
N GLN A 20 3.05 24.86 -17.67
CA GLN A 20 2.21 24.26 -16.62
C GLN A 20 0.71 24.29 -16.94
N ASN A 21 0.23 25.33 -17.62
CA ASN A 21 -1.15 25.42 -18.07
C ASN A 21 -1.48 24.37 -19.16
N SER A 22 -0.57 24.13 -20.08
CA SER A 22 -0.68 23.04 -21.07
C SER A 22 -0.69 21.68 -20.38
N GLU A 23 0.18 21.47 -19.41
CA GLU A 23 0.34 20.21 -18.70
C GLU A 23 -0.91 19.82 -17.88
N LEU A 24 -1.50 20.75 -17.11
CA LEU A 24 -2.73 20.48 -16.38
C LEU A 24 -3.90 20.10 -17.30
N ASN A 25 -4.05 20.80 -18.44
CA ASN A 25 -5.09 20.44 -19.41
C ASN A 25 -4.86 19.06 -20.03
N ASP A 26 -3.60 18.64 -20.25
CA ASP A 26 -3.29 17.32 -20.78
C ASP A 26 -3.70 16.21 -19.79
N TYR A 27 -3.43 16.39 -18.48
CA TYR A 27 -3.91 15.48 -17.44
C TYR A 27 -5.45 15.39 -17.42
N VAL A 28 -6.13 16.55 -17.37
CA VAL A 28 -7.61 16.60 -17.33
C VAL A 28 -8.23 15.94 -18.56
N ASN A 29 -7.73 16.24 -19.76
CA ASN A 29 -8.23 15.67 -21.01
C ASN A 29 -8.03 14.15 -21.02
N TYR A 30 -6.87 13.67 -20.53
CA TYR A 30 -6.63 12.24 -20.45
C TYR A 30 -7.61 11.55 -19.49
N ILE A 31 -7.82 12.10 -18.29
CA ILE A 31 -8.79 11.55 -17.33
C ILE A 31 -10.19 11.49 -17.95
N LYS A 32 -10.67 12.57 -18.56
CA LYS A 32 -12.02 12.64 -19.16
C LYS A 32 -12.24 11.60 -20.26
N GLY A 33 -11.19 11.24 -20.99
CA GLY A 33 -11.26 10.25 -22.06
C GLY A 33 -11.07 8.79 -21.62
N ASN A 34 -10.49 8.55 -20.42
CA ASN A 34 -10.00 7.23 -20.03
C ASN A 34 -10.39 6.79 -18.61
N ASN A 35 -11.34 7.47 -17.96
CA ASN A 35 -11.77 7.11 -16.62
C ASN A 35 -12.60 5.83 -16.61
N CYS A 36 -12.34 4.97 -15.65
CA CYS A 36 -13.09 3.75 -15.38
C CYS A 36 -13.28 3.64 -13.86
N ASN A 37 -14.42 3.16 -13.40
CA ASN A 37 -14.61 2.90 -11.97
C ASN A 37 -13.45 2.05 -11.43
N PRO A 38 -12.88 2.33 -10.26
CA PRO A 38 -11.70 1.63 -9.73
C PRO A 38 -11.84 0.12 -9.65
N VAL A 39 -13.00 -0.37 -9.22
CA VAL A 39 -13.26 -1.82 -9.10
C VAL A 39 -13.33 -2.45 -10.50
N ASP A 40 -14.04 -1.84 -11.44
CA ASP A 40 -14.14 -2.32 -12.82
C ASP A 40 -12.78 -2.24 -13.53
N TYR A 41 -11.99 -1.20 -13.26
CA TYR A 41 -10.64 -1.10 -13.80
C TYR A 41 -9.76 -2.29 -13.39
N ILE A 42 -9.80 -2.70 -12.11
CA ILE A 42 -9.04 -3.87 -11.64
C ILE A 42 -9.55 -5.16 -12.32
N PHE A 43 -10.87 -5.33 -12.51
CA PHE A 43 -11.39 -6.48 -13.25
C PHE A 43 -10.97 -6.46 -14.72
N ASN A 44 -10.94 -5.30 -15.38
CA ASN A 44 -10.44 -5.17 -16.75
C ASN A 44 -8.95 -5.55 -16.87
N LEU A 45 -8.14 -5.25 -15.85
CA LEU A 45 -6.76 -5.74 -15.80
C LEU A 45 -6.72 -7.27 -15.69
N PHE A 46 -7.59 -7.88 -14.90
CA PHE A 46 -7.70 -9.33 -14.80
C PHE A 46 -8.23 -10.02 -16.05
N GLU A 47 -8.85 -9.32 -16.97
CA GLU A 47 -9.20 -9.90 -18.28
C GLU A 47 -7.95 -10.15 -19.12
N LYS A 48 -6.94 -9.30 -18.98
CA LYS A 48 -5.69 -9.27 -19.77
C LYS A 48 -4.51 -9.92 -19.06
N SER A 49 -4.59 -10.11 -17.73
CA SER A 49 -3.48 -10.61 -16.90
C SER A 49 -3.96 -11.60 -15.84
N ASP A 50 -3.07 -12.43 -15.35
CA ASP A 50 -3.36 -13.39 -14.28
C ASP A 50 -3.04 -12.83 -12.89
N ILE A 51 -2.16 -11.85 -12.77
CA ILE A 51 -1.70 -11.27 -11.52
C ILE A 51 -1.86 -9.76 -11.57
N VAL A 52 -2.59 -9.21 -10.59
CA VAL A 52 -2.68 -7.77 -10.37
C VAL A 52 -2.05 -7.45 -9.02
N VAL A 53 -1.15 -6.48 -9.00
CA VAL A 53 -0.47 -5.99 -7.80
C VAL A 53 -1.00 -4.61 -7.48
N ILE A 54 -1.54 -4.41 -6.29
CA ILE A 54 -1.90 -3.09 -5.76
C ILE A 54 -0.79 -2.65 -4.81
N GLY A 55 -0.15 -1.52 -5.13
CA GLY A 55 0.79 -0.85 -4.25
C GLY A 55 0.06 -0.03 -3.20
N GLU A 56 0.15 -0.45 -1.93
CA GLU A 56 -0.35 0.34 -0.80
C GLU A 56 0.44 1.62 -0.63
N ARG A 57 -0.23 2.71 -0.24
CA ARG A 57 0.41 3.99 0.10
C ARG A 57 1.21 3.87 1.40
N ASP A 58 0.51 3.83 2.51
CA ASP A 58 1.06 3.64 3.85
C ASP A 58 0.32 2.49 4.53
N HIS A 59 1.04 1.67 5.28
CA HIS A 59 0.44 0.56 6.02
C HIS A 59 -0.59 1.01 7.08
N ARG A 60 -0.63 2.30 7.42
CA ARG A 60 -1.59 2.89 8.37
C ARG A 60 -2.86 3.40 7.67
N ASP A 61 -2.82 3.57 6.35
CA ASP A 61 -3.92 4.18 5.60
C ASP A 61 -5.14 3.25 5.57
N THR A 62 -6.19 3.69 6.24
CA THR A 62 -7.47 2.97 6.27
C THR A 62 -8.30 3.25 5.02
N THR A 63 -8.11 4.40 4.38
CA THR A 63 -8.90 4.83 3.21
C THR A 63 -8.68 3.90 2.01
N GLN A 64 -7.46 3.46 1.78
CA GLN A 64 -7.16 2.49 0.70
C GLN A 64 -7.83 1.13 0.93
N TYR A 65 -8.03 0.73 2.19
CA TYR A 65 -8.70 -0.53 2.52
C TYR A 65 -10.22 -0.47 2.33
N GLU A 66 -10.83 0.71 2.25
CA GLU A 66 -12.22 0.84 1.81
C GLU A 66 -12.36 0.34 0.37
N LEU A 67 -11.53 0.84 -0.55
CA LEU A 67 -11.50 0.38 -1.95
C LEU A 67 -11.17 -1.11 -2.06
N ILE A 68 -10.15 -1.57 -1.35
CA ILE A 68 -9.75 -2.98 -1.36
C ILE A 68 -10.92 -3.87 -0.91
N LEU A 69 -11.62 -3.51 0.15
CA LEU A 69 -12.77 -4.27 0.63
C LEU A 69 -13.95 -4.20 -0.32
N ASP A 70 -14.18 -3.09 -1.00
CA ASP A 70 -15.22 -2.98 -2.02
C ASP A 70 -14.93 -3.91 -3.22
N LEU A 71 -13.67 -3.96 -3.66
CA LEU A 71 -13.23 -4.93 -4.67
C LEU A 71 -13.48 -6.38 -4.23
N LEU A 72 -13.14 -6.71 -2.97
CA LEU A 72 -13.28 -8.08 -2.44
C LEU A 72 -14.75 -8.47 -2.18
N ARG A 73 -15.63 -7.50 -1.92
CA ARG A 73 -17.08 -7.70 -1.77
C ARG A 73 -17.78 -7.95 -3.10
N ASP A 74 -17.21 -7.48 -4.21
CA ASP A 74 -17.78 -7.72 -5.53
C ASP A 74 -17.85 -9.24 -5.79
N PRO A 75 -19.03 -9.79 -6.14
CA PRO A 75 -19.20 -11.23 -6.34
C PRO A 75 -18.25 -11.82 -7.39
N ARG A 76 -17.83 -11.02 -8.38
CA ARG A 76 -16.87 -11.43 -9.41
C ARG A 76 -15.54 -11.86 -8.76
N PHE A 77 -15.08 -11.16 -7.69
CA PHE A 77 -13.80 -11.46 -7.07
C PHE A 77 -13.75 -12.90 -6.53
N ALA A 78 -14.69 -13.27 -5.69
CA ALA A 78 -14.73 -14.64 -5.12
C ALA A 78 -14.99 -15.72 -6.16
N LYS A 79 -15.73 -15.40 -7.23
CA LYS A 79 -16.10 -16.33 -8.31
C LYS A 79 -14.96 -16.56 -9.30
N GLU A 80 -14.23 -15.52 -9.68
CA GLU A 80 -13.29 -15.55 -10.81
C GLU A 80 -11.82 -15.51 -10.37
N ILE A 81 -11.53 -14.90 -9.24
CA ILE A 81 -10.18 -14.74 -8.69
C ILE A 81 -10.04 -15.58 -7.41
N GLY A 82 -10.72 -15.19 -6.34
CA GLY A 82 -10.83 -15.93 -5.09
C GLY A 82 -9.56 -16.03 -4.25
N TYR A 83 -8.48 -15.35 -4.63
CA TYR A 83 -7.20 -15.38 -3.92
C TYR A 83 -6.63 -13.97 -3.79
N VAL A 84 -6.33 -13.57 -2.56
CA VAL A 84 -5.62 -12.36 -2.22
C VAL A 84 -4.36 -12.70 -1.45
N TYR A 85 -3.26 -12.05 -1.80
CA TYR A 85 -1.97 -12.21 -1.14
C TYR A 85 -1.55 -10.89 -0.55
N THR A 86 -1.00 -10.90 0.67
CA THR A 86 -0.53 -9.68 1.32
C THR A 86 0.93 -9.80 1.74
N GLU A 87 1.66 -8.69 1.68
CA GLU A 87 2.95 -8.53 2.31
C GLU A 87 2.81 -8.74 3.81
N VAL A 88 1.91 -7.98 4.44
CA VAL A 88 1.71 -8.05 5.89
C VAL A 88 1.29 -9.45 6.32
N GLY A 89 2.11 -10.04 7.20
CA GLY A 89 1.92 -11.35 7.78
C GLY A 89 2.89 -12.41 7.28
N CYS A 90 3.47 -13.13 8.24
CA CYS A 90 4.47 -14.18 7.98
C CYS A 90 3.86 -15.39 7.27
N VAL A 91 4.56 -15.92 6.24
CA VAL A 91 4.09 -17.02 5.38
C VAL A 91 3.60 -18.25 6.15
N ASN A 92 4.27 -18.60 7.25
CA ASN A 92 3.90 -19.74 8.10
C ASN A 92 2.59 -19.53 8.87
N ARG A 93 2.01 -18.33 8.86
CA ARG A 93 0.73 -17.99 9.47
C ARG A 93 -0.46 -18.10 8.51
N THR A 94 -0.21 -18.31 7.21
CA THR A 94 -1.25 -18.43 6.16
C THR A 94 -2.36 -19.43 6.52
N LYS A 95 -2.01 -20.61 7.05
CA LYS A 95 -3.02 -21.61 7.47
C LYS A 95 -3.88 -21.10 8.62
N ASN A 96 -3.28 -20.37 9.56
CA ASN A 96 -3.99 -19.81 10.72
C ASN A 96 -4.92 -18.66 10.28
N ALA A 97 -4.47 -17.80 9.36
CA ALA A 97 -5.30 -16.76 8.78
C ALA A 97 -6.57 -17.35 8.14
N ASN A 98 -6.42 -18.34 7.27
CA ASN A 98 -7.57 -18.96 6.62
C ASN A 98 -8.48 -19.73 7.58
N LYS A 99 -7.92 -20.32 8.66
CA LYS A 99 -8.74 -20.91 9.74
C LYS A 99 -9.57 -19.84 10.45
N LEU A 100 -9.01 -18.66 10.73
CA LEU A 100 -9.73 -17.53 11.27
C LEU A 100 -10.85 -17.07 10.33
N LEU A 101 -10.51 -16.81 9.05
CA LEU A 101 -11.40 -16.22 8.06
C LEU A 101 -12.55 -17.14 7.60
N CYS A 102 -12.40 -18.45 7.75
CA CYS A 102 -13.43 -19.44 7.41
C CYS A 102 -14.05 -20.10 8.66
N GLY A 103 -13.65 -19.68 9.85
CA GLY A 103 -14.15 -20.20 11.12
C GLY A 103 -15.63 -19.89 11.36
N ARG A 104 -16.27 -20.70 12.20
CA ARG A 104 -17.62 -20.44 12.70
C ARG A 104 -17.54 -20.00 14.15
N TYR A 105 -17.97 -18.79 14.44
CA TYR A 105 -17.93 -18.21 15.78
C TYR A 105 -19.35 -18.01 16.30
N LYS A 106 -19.53 -18.27 17.60
CA LYS A 106 -20.85 -18.19 18.26
C LYS A 106 -21.32 -16.73 18.44
N SER A 107 -20.40 -15.78 18.45
CA SER A 107 -20.66 -14.35 18.60
C SER A 107 -19.52 -13.52 18.02
N ASP A 108 -19.77 -12.23 17.79
CA ASP A 108 -18.72 -11.27 17.38
C ASP A 108 -17.62 -11.14 18.44
N LYS A 109 -17.96 -11.28 19.73
CA LYS A 109 -16.97 -11.33 20.81
C LYS A 109 -16.01 -12.51 20.61
N ALA A 110 -16.54 -13.72 20.35
CA ALA A 110 -15.69 -14.90 20.12
C ALA A 110 -14.83 -14.77 18.86
N PHE A 111 -15.32 -14.11 17.81
CA PHE A 111 -14.52 -13.78 16.64
C PHE A 111 -13.41 -12.79 16.99
N ASN A 112 -13.71 -11.73 17.75
CA ASN A 112 -12.72 -10.72 18.15
C ASN A 112 -11.59 -11.31 18.99
N GLU A 113 -11.91 -12.20 19.91
CA GLU A 113 -10.91 -12.92 20.72
C GLU A 113 -9.99 -13.78 19.83
N ALA A 114 -10.56 -14.47 18.85
CA ALA A 114 -9.79 -15.26 17.88
C ALA A 114 -8.94 -14.37 16.95
N LEU A 115 -9.48 -13.24 16.50
CA LEU A 115 -8.79 -12.25 15.68
C LEU A 115 -7.59 -11.65 16.44
N TYR A 116 -7.76 -11.24 17.69
CA TYR A 116 -6.67 -10.67 18.49
C TYR A 116 -5.60 -11.72 18.80
N THR A 117 -6.00 -12.95 19.11
CA THR A 117 -5.06 -14.07 19.27
C THR A 117 -4.24 -14.31 17.99
N TYR A 118 -4.85 -14.16 16.82
CA TYR A 118 -4.17 -14.28 15.53
C TYR A 118 -3.22 -13.11 15.31
N LEU A 119 -3.67 -11.86 15.45
CA LEU A 119 -2.88 -10.64 15.22
C LEU A 119 -1.63 -10.57 16.11
N ARG A 120 -1.72 -10.99 17.38
CA ARG A 120 -0.58 -11.09 18.30
C ARG A 120 0.55 -11.99 17.78
N ASN A 121 0.29 -12.80 16.76
CA ASN A 121 1.26 -13.79 16.24
C ASN A 121 1.39 -13.74 14.71
N GLU A 122 0.88 -12.70 14.05
CA GLU A 122 0.85 -12.60 12.60
C GLU A 122 2.21 -12.24 12.03
N ASP A 123 2.96 -11.38 12.72
CA ASP A 123 4.10 -10.64 12.20
C ASP A 123 5.38 -10.86 13.02
N PHE A 124 6.52 -10.44 12.48
CA PHE A 124 7.81 -10.45 13.16
C PHE A 124 8.06 -9.21 14.02
N ASN A 125 7.31 -8.12 13.84
CA ASN A 125 7.28 -7.03 14.78
C ASN A 125 6.73 -7.51 16.15
N PRO A 126 7.06 -6.88 17.27
CA PRO A 126 6.52 -7.25 18.56
C PRO A 126 4.99 -7.37 18.56
N LEU A 127 4.34 -6.46 17.80
CA LEU A 127 2.94 -6.44 17.48
C LEU A 127 2.71 -5.52 16.28
N TRP A 128 1.92 -5.95 15.31
CA TRP A 128 1.48 -5.07 14.21
C TRP A 128 0.30 -4.22 14.67
N ASP A 129 0.50 -2.92 14.81
CA ASP A 129 -0.44 -1.99 15.46
C ASP A 129 -1.33 -1.21 14.48
N LYS A 130 -1.31 -1.56 13.18
CA LYS A 130 -2.09 -0.84 12.17
C LYS A 130 -3.54 -1.31 12.19
N TYR A 131 -4.46 -0.41 12.56
CA TYR A 131 -5.88 -0.75 12.75
C TYR A 131 -6.59 -1.18 11.46
N ASN A 132 -6.16 -0.67 10.32
CA ASN A 132 -6.67 -1.10 9.02
C ASN A 132 -6.50 -2.61 8.77
N ARG A 133 -5.50 -3.25 9.39
CA ARG A 133 -5.33 -4.71 9.33
C ARG A 133 -6.48 -5.43 10.04
N VAL A 134 -6.95 -4.90 11.15
CA VAL A 134 -8.14 -5.40 11.86
C VAL A 134 -9.37 -5.28 10.95
N GLN A 135 -9.55 -4.12 10.30
CA GLN A 135 -10.67 -3.87 9.37
C GLN A 135 -10.62 -4.82 8.17
N PHE A 136 -9.46 -5.00 7.57
CA PHE A 136 -9.26 -5.91 6.43
C PHE A 136 -9.60 -7.36 6.78
N LEU A 137 -9.07 -7.90 7.88
CA LEU A 137 -9.34 -9.29 8.28
C LEU A 137 -10.80 -9.49 8.69
N ARG A 138 -11.40 -8.51 9.35
CA ARG A 138 -12.84 -8.54 9.67
C ARG A 138 -13.68 -8.53 8.40
N GLY A 139 -13.40 -7.61 7.48
CA GLY A 139 -14.11 -7.52 6.19
C GLY A 139 -14.00 -8.81 5.39
N LEU A 140 -12.81 -9.43 5.30
CA LEU A 140 -12.63 -10.74 4.66
C LEU A 140 -13.42 -11.86 5.36
N TYR A 141 -13.47 -11.86 6.69
CA TYR A 141 -14.27 -12.81 7.44
C TYR A 141 -15.76 -12.66 7.12
N GLU A 142 -16.28 -11.45 7.08
CA GLU A 142 -17.69 -11.14 6.77
C GLU A 142 -18.04 -11.58 5.34
N ILE A 143 -17.17 -11.26 4.36
CA ILE A 143 -17.32 -11.71 2.97
C ILE A 143 -17.34 -13.24 2.91
N ASN A 144 -16.39 -13.88 3.57
CA ASN A 144 -16.32 -15.32 3.59
C ASN A 144 -17.52 -15.97 4.31
N ARG A 145 -18.05 -15.34 5.35
CA ARG A 145 -19.23 -15.83 6.06
C ARG A 145 -20.49 -15.80 5.18
N SER A 146 -20.67 -14.75 4.39
CA SER A 146 -21.86 -14.54 3.55
C SER A 146 -21.80 -15.23 2.19
N SER A 147 -20.61 -15.49 1.65
CA SER A 147 -20.42 -16.07 0.31
C SER A 147 -20.29 -17.59 0.31
N LYS A 148 -20.83 -18.26 -0.73
CA LYS A 148 -20.52 -19.67 -1.04
C LYS A 148 -19.08 -19.84 -1.50
N ASN A 149 -18.60 -18.92 -2.33
CA ASN A 149 -17.21 -18.89 -2.80
C ASN A 149 -16.36 -18.16 -1.78
N LYS A 150 -15.39 -18.85 -1.22
CA LYS A 150 -14.50 -18.25 -0.21
C LYS A 150 -13.30 -17.60 -0.89
N ILE A 151 -12.86 -16.48 -0.31
CA ILE A 151 -11.59 -15.83 -0.63
C ILE A 151 -10.51 -16.42 0.28
N THR A 152 -9.43 -16.87 -0.34
CA THR A 152 -8.25 -17.40 0.35
C THR A 152 -7.21 -16.31 0.51
N LEU A 153 -6.70 -16.10 1.74
CA LEU A 153 -5.61 -15.19 2.03
C LEU A 153 -4.29 -15.93 2.03
N GLY A 154 -3.33 -15.47 1.23
CA GLY A 154 -1.92 -15.88 1.28
C GLY A 154 -1.07 -14.79 1.94
N LEU A 155 -0.18 -15.19 2.84
CA LEU A 155 0.78 -14.28 3.47
C LEU A 155 2.16 -14.54 2.84
N THR A 156 2.84 -13.48 2.43
CA THR A 156 4.06 -13.66 1.62
C THR A 156 5.36 -13.34 2.34
N ASP A 157 5.30 -12.70 3.50
CA ASP A 157 6.48 -12.28 4.23
C ASP A 157 7.31 -13.43 4.84
N CYS A 158 8.43 -13.08 5.43
CA CYS A 158 9.41 -14.00 6.01
C CYS A 158 8.76 -15.02 6.96
N ASN A 159 9.37 -16.20 7.06
CA ASN A 159 8.94 -17.21 8.02
C ASN A 159 9.44 -16.85 9.41
N PHE A 160 8.53 -16.54 10.33
CA PHE A 160 8.90 -16.10 11.68
C PHE A 160 7.98 -16.66 12.76
N SER A 161 8.50 -16.79 13.99
CA SER A 161 7.71 -17.15 15.16
C SER A 161 8.37 -16.66 16.45
N TRP A 162 7.69 -15.78 17.18
CA TRP A 162 8.11 -15.29 18.48
C TRP A 162 8.35 -16.41 19.51
N LYS A 163 7.73 -17.57 19.34
CA LYS A 163 7.99 -18.76 20.19
C LYS A 163 9.43 -19.27 20.09
N LYS A 164 10.10 -19.01 18.95
CA LYS A 164 11.48 -19.44 18.68
C LYS A 164 12.51 -18.38 19.04
N ILE A 165 12.11 -17.14 19.23
CA ILE A 165 13.00 -16.02 19.54
C ILE A 165 12.97 -15.77 21.05
N LYS A 166 14.12 -15.95 21.71
CA LYS A 166 14.31 -15.81 23.15
C LYS A 166 15.27 -14.69 23.52
N THR A 167 16.14 -14.29 22.60
CA THR A 167 17.19 -13.31 22.82
C THR A 167 17.22 -12.26 21.70
N ALA A 168 17.82 -11.09 21.98
CA ALA A 168 18.06 -10.06 20.99
C ALA A 168 18.98 -10.55 19.85
N GLU A 169 19.97 -11.42 20.17
CA GLU A 169 20.86 -12.02 19.17
C GLU A 169 20.08 -12.90 18.19
N GLU A 170 19.17 -13.75 18.68
CA GLU A 170 18.33 -14.60 17.81
C GLU A 170 17.44 -13.75 16.92
N TYR A 171 16.93 -12.60 17.43
CA TYR A 171 16.16 -11.67 16.62
C TYR A 171 17.03 -10.99 15.55
N ARG A 172 18.22 -10.50 15.88
CA ARG A 172 19.19 -9.96 14.91
C ARG A 172 19.54 -10.99 13.83
N ASN A 173 19.81 -12.25 14.23
CA ASN A 173 20.11 -13.32 13.29
C ASN A 173 18.95 -13.60 12.32
N PHE A 174 17.70 -13.42 12.76
CA PHE A 174 16.54 -13.47 11.89
C PHE A 174 16.51 -12.26 10.95
N ASP A 175 16.64 -11.04 11.48
CA ASP A 175 16.54 -9.78 10.75
C ASP A 175 17.63 -9.65 9.66
N TYR A 176 18.85 -10.04 9.98
CA TYR A 176 19.96 -10.09 9.02
C TYR A 176 20.03 -11.37 8.19
N SER A 177 19.06 -12.26 8.32
CA SER A 177 19.03 -13.47 7.49
C SER A 177 18.86 -13.13 6.01
N PRO A 178 19.38 -13.96 5.08
CA PRO A 178 19.17 -13.72 3.65
C PRO A 178 17.69 -13.57 3.25
N ALA A 179 16.79 -14.24 3.96
CA ALA A 179 15.35 -14.13 3.71
C ALA A 179 14.80 -12.74 4.01
N CYS A 180 15.28 -12.06 5.06
CA CYS A 180 14.88 -10.70 5.39
C CYS A 180 15.68 -9.66 4.62
N ALA A 181 16.99 -9.86 4.43
CA ALA A 181 17.83 -8.98 3.64
C ALA A 181 17.36 -8.87 2.17
N TYR A 182 16.90 -9.97 1.58
CA TYR A 182 16.32 -10.03 0.23
C TYR A 182 14.81 -10.26 0.27
N ARG A 183 14.12 -9.46 1.09
CA ARG A 183 12.69 -9.63 1.41
C ARG A 183 11.79 -9.64 0.19
N ASP A 184 12.06 -8.80 -0.81
CA ASP A 184 11.29 -8.73 -2.05
C ASP A 184 11.33 -10.06 -2.84
N SER A 185 12.50 -10.65 -2.99
CA SER A 185 12.64 -11.97 -3.63
C SER A 185 12.01 -13.09 -2.80
N THR A 186 12.11 -13.00 -1.47
CA THR A 186 11.48 -13.93 -0.52
C THR A 186 9.96 -13.90 -0.65
N MET A 187 9.36 -12.73 -0.69
CA MET A 187 7.91 -12.56 -0.89
C MET A 187 7.47 -13.12 -2.25
N CYS A 188 8.21 -12.82 -3.31
CA CYS A 188 7.95 -13.40 -4.63
C CYS A 188 8.06 -14.94 -4.63
N PHE A 189 9.06 -15.51 -3.96
CA PHE A 189 9.21 -16.96 -3.83
C PHE A 189 8.04 -17.59 -3.07
N HIS A 190 7.63 -17.02 -1.93
CA HIS A 190 6.50 -17.51 -1.15
C HIS A 190 5.20 -17.43 -1.93
N PHE A 191 4.95 -16.31 -2.60
CA PHE A 191 3.82 -16.16 -3.52
C PHE A 191 3.83 -17.26 -4.57
N ALA A 192 4.94 -17.43 -5.29
CA ALA A 192 5.06 -18.41 -6.37
C ALA A 192 4.76 -19.84 -5.91
N LYS A 193 5.26 -20.22 -4.73
CA LYS A 193 5.02 -21.53 -4.12
C LYS A 193 3.54 -21.77 -3.80
N MET A 194 2.82 -20.74 -3.33
CA MET A 194 1.39 -20.81 -3.04
C MET A 194 0.57 -20.75 -4.33
N TYR A 195 0.91 -19.86 -5.24
CA TYR A 195 0.23 -19.66 -6.53
C TYR A 195 0.26 -20.93 -7.38
N ALA A 196 1.38 -21.65 -7.43
CA ALA A 196 1.50 -22.92 -8.14
C ALA A 196 0.50 -23.99 -7.62
N LYS A 197 0.12 -23.94 -6.34
CA LYS A 197 -0.83 -24.84 -5.68
C LYS A 197 -2.27 -24.33 -5.71
N GLN A 198 -2.48 -23.11 -6.17
CA GLN A 198 -3.80 -22.49 -6.23
C GLN A 198 -4.72 -23.27 -7.17
N LYS A 199 -5.95 -23.48 -6.75
CA LYS A 199 -6.98 -24.10 -7.60
C LYS A 199 -7.47 -23.08 -8.62
N PRO A 200 -7.44 -23.42 -9.93
CA PRO A 200 -7.97 -22.53 -10.96
C PRO A 200 -9.45 -22.19 -10.72
N LYS A 201 -9.84 -20.98 -11.06
CA LYS A 201 -11.23 -20.53 -11.19
C LYS A 201 -11.50 -20.33 -12.69
N ASN A 202 -12.59 -20.89 -13.19
CA ASN A 202 -12.92 -20.82 -14.64
C ASN A 202 -11.71 -21.19 -15.54
N GLY A 203 -10.93 -22.19 -15.15
CA GLY A 203 -9.77 -22.66 -15.91
C GLY A 203 -8.51 -21.81 -15.78
N LYS A 204 -8.56 -20.66 -15.10
CA LYS A 204 -7.43 -19.75 -14.92
C LYS A 204 -7.02 -19.61 -13.44
N ARG A 205 -5.74 -19.37 -13.20
CA ARG A 205 -5.23 -18.96 -11.87
C ARG A 205 -5.05 -17.46 -11.90
N LYS A 206 -5.88 -16.74 -11.14
CA LYS A 206 -5.76 -15.29 -10.98
C LYS A 206 -5.44 -14.98 -9.53
N ALA A 207 -4.66 -13.92 -9.28
CA ALA A 207 -4.24 -13.52 -7.94
C ALA A 207 -4.19 -11.99 -7.81
N LEU A 208 -4.77 -11.46 -6.74
CA LEU A 208 -4.53 -10.10 -6.29
C LEU A 208 -3.39 -10.12 -5.27
N ILE A 209 -2.39 -9.27 -5.44
CA ILE A 209 -1.31 -9.04 -4.47
C ILE A 209 -1.46 -7.62 -3.93
N ILE A 210 -1.42 -7.48 -2.61
CA ILE A 210 -1.43 -6.19 -1.90
C ILE A 210 -0.10 -6.09 -1.16
N THR A 211 0.71 -5.11 -1.52
CA THR A 211 2.03 -4.91 -0.95
C THR A 211 2.33 -3.42 -0.85
N ASN A 212 3.16 -3.01 0.11
CA ASN A 212 3.53 -1.60 0.19
C ASN A 212 4.17 -1.12 -1.11
N HIS A 213 3.91 0.14 -1.47
CA HIS A 213 4.26 0.67 -2.78
C HIS A 213 5.71 0.42 -3.21
N PRO A 214 6.76 0.58 -2.35
CA PRO A 214 8.13 0.33 -2.79
C PRO A 214 8.35 -1.10 -3.26
N HIS A 215 7.67 -2.07 -2.61
CA HIS A 215 7.74 -3.47 -3.01
C HIS A 215 6.98 -3.76 -4.30
N ALA A 216 5.90 -3.02 -4.58
CA ALA A 216 5.09 -3.23 -5.78
C ALA A 216 5.82 -2.88 -7.08
N LEU A 217 6.80 -1.98 -7.04
CA LEU A 217 7.43 -1.38 -8.22
C LEU A 217 8.10 -2.40 -9.15
N ASN A 218 7.98 -2.15 -10.45
CA ASN A 218 8.82 -2.77 -11.48
C ASN A 218 10.19 -2.08 -11.52
N ALA A 219 10.98 -2.19 -10.46
CA ALA A 219 12.22 -1.43 -10.32
C ALA A 219 13.34 -2.26 -9.67
N THR A 220 14.57 -1.83 -9.95
CA THR A 220 15.81 -2.34 -9.35
C THR A 220 16.54 -1.17 -8.72
N PHE A 221 17.14 -1.32 -7.56
CA PHE A 221 18.00 -0.28 -7.00
C PHE A 221 19.19 -0.02 -7.93
N GLU A 222 19.44 1.25 -8.22
CA GLU A 222 20.52 1.64 -9.14
C GLU A 222 21.87 1.11 -8.67
N GLY A 223 22.64 0.54 -9.61
CA GLY A 223 23.96 -0.02 -9.35
C GLY A 223 23.96 -1.35 -8.57
N THR A 224 22.80 -1.99 -8.40
CA THR A 224 22.67 -3.27 -7.72
C THR A 224 21.85 -4.27 -8.53
N ASP A 225 21.79 -5.52 -8.04
CA ASP A 225 20.89 -6.58 -8.51
C ASP A 225 19.66 -6.74 -7.59
N TYR A 226 19.42 -5.79 -6.69
CA TYR A 226 18.28 -5.84 -5.77
C TYR A 226 17.00 -5.37 -6.46
N HIS A 227 16.22 -6.34 -6.93
CA HIS A 227 14.92 -6.10 -7.55
C HIS A 227 13.82 -5.99 -6.51
N ARG A 228 12.85 -5.10 -6.77
CA ARG A 228 11.61 -5.05 -6.02
C ARG A 228 10.70 -6.25 -6.35
N GLN A 229 9.75 -6.57 -5.48
CA GLN A 229 8.83 -7.70 -5.66
C GLN A 229 8.09 -7.62 -7.00
N GLY A 230 7.60 -6.44 -7.38
CA GLY A 230 6.93 -6.25 -8.68
C GLY A 230 7.82 -6.60 -9.87
N LYS A 231 9.10 -6.23 -9.82
CA LYS A 231 10.10 -6.61 -10.83
C LYS A 231 10.29 -8.12 -10.90
N TRP A 232 10.50 -8.78 -9.74
CA TRP A 232 10.60 -10.24 -9.66
C TRP A 232 9.37 -10.97 -10.21
N LEU A 233 8.18 -10.43 -9.96
CA LEU A 233 6.92 -10.99 -10.48
C LEU A 233 6.85 -10.87 -12.00
N LYS A 234 7.18 -9.71 -12.56
CA LYS A 234 7.18 -9.50 -14.02
C LYS A 234 8.22 -10.37 -14.73
N GLU A 235 9.41 -10.52 -14.17
CA GLU A 235 10.44 -11.41 -14.72
C GLU A 235 10.01 -12.89 -14.71
N ARG A 236 9.32 -13.31 -13.63
CA ARG A 236 8.90 -14.69 -13.47
C ARG A 236 7.69 -15.07 -14.31
N TYR A 237 6.72 -14.17 -14.45
CA TYR A 237 5.41 -14.48 -15.07
C TYR A 237 5.16 -13.76 -16.38
N GLY A 238 6.03 -12.85 -16.77
CA GLY A 238 5.91 -12.01 -17.97
C GLY A 238 5.20 -10.68 -17.72
N ASN A 239 5.63 -9.64 -18.43
CA ASN A 239 5.10 -8.28 -18.30
C ASN A 239 3.59 -8.18 -18.58
N ASP A 240 3.09 -8.98 -19.50
CA ASP A 240 1.66 -8.98 -19.87
C ASP A 240 0.80 -9.69 -18.83
N ASN A 241 1.36 -10.68 -18.13
CA ASN A 241 0.65 -11.45 -17.11
C ASN A 241 0.63 -10.81 -15.73
N VAL A 242 1.44 -9.75 -15.50
CA VAL A 242 1.52 -9.03 -14.22
C VAL A 242 1.24 -7.56 -14.49
N LYS A 243 0.21 -7.02 -13.86
CA LYS A 243 -0.10 -5.58 -13.87
C LYS A 243 0.07 -4.99 -12.48
N ILE A 244 0.80 -3.89 -12.42
CA ILE A 244 1.11 -3.16 -11.18
C ILE A 244 0.33 -1.85 -11.21
N VAL A 245 -0.47 -1.63 -10.17
CA VAL A 245 -1.31 -0.44 -10.03
C VAL A 245 -0.97 0.25 -8.71
N MET A 246 -0.76 1.56 -8.79
CA MET A 246 -0.60 2.40 -7.61
C MET A 246 -1.89 3.15 -7.31
N LEU A 247 -2.18 3.34 -6.02
CA LEU A 247 -3.18 4.30 -5.59
C LEU A 247 -2.60 5.72 -5.69
N ASN A 248 -3.46 6.72 -5.91
CA ASN A 248 -3.00 8.12 -5.90
C ASN A 248 -2.26 8.43 -4.60
N TRP A 249 -1.15 9.14 -4.72
CA TRP A 249 -0.20 9.28 -3.64
C TRP A 249 0.35 10.69 -3.52
N THR A 250 0.77 11.02 -2.31
CA THR A 250 1.71 12.09 -2.02
C THR A 250 3.13 11.54 -2.09
N GLU A 251 4.07 12.29 -2.64
CA GLU A 251 5.50 11.92 -2.63
C GLU A 251 6.03 12.07 -1.19
N TYR A 252 5.65 11.12 -0.35
CA TYR A 252 5.96 11.15 1.07
C TYR A 252 7.46 10.97 1.28
N THR A 253 8.15 12.04 1.63
CA THR A 253 9.49 11.95 2.20
C THR A 253 9.37 11.99 3.71
N HIS A 254 9.96 11.02 4.40
CA HIS A 254 10.16 11.07 5.86
C HIS A 254 11.17 12.16 6.27
N SER A 255 11.46 13.13 5.39
CA SER A 255 12.29 14.27 5.73
C SER A 255 11.53 15.19 6.68
N ASN A 256 12.26 15.74 7.68
CA ASN A 256 11.74 16.72 8.62
C ASN A 256 11.29 18.03 7.96
N ASP A 257 11.35 18.15 6.64
CA ASP A 257 10.88 19.28 5.88
C ASP A 257 9.37 19.22 5.75
N GLN A 258 8.73 20.22 6.26
CA GLN A 258 7.32 20.40 6.60
C GLN A 258 6.34 20.42 5.40
N GLN A 259 6.71 19.92 4.26
CA GLN A 259 5.81 19.86 3.11
C GLN A 259 5.62 18.41 2.66
N THR A 260 4.38 17.93 2.67
CA THR A 260 4.04 16.70 1.97
C THR A 260 4.11 17.01 0.48
N PRO A 261 5.14 16.57 -0.25
CA PRO A 261 5.22 16.83 -1.66
C PRO A 261 4.08 16.10 -2.36
N LEU A 262 3.45 16.79 -3.29
CA LEU A 262 2.43 16.21 -4.16
C LEU A 262 3.06 15.83 -5.49
N VAL A 263 2.58 14.76 -6.10
CA VAL A 263 3.09 14.30 -7.40
C VAL A 263 2.94 15.41 -8.45
N ALA A 264 4.00 15.64 -9.23
CA ALA A 264 4.06 16.71 -10.24
C ALA A 264 3.72 18.09 -9.65
N ASP A 265 4.30 18.44 -8.49
CA ASP A 265 4.04 19.69 -7.78
C ASP A 265 2.55 19.97 -7.53
N GLY A 266 1.73 18.92 -7.39
CA GLY A 266 0.30 18.99 -7.16
C GLY A 266 -0.56 19.10 -8.43
N LEU A 267 0.02 19.02 -9.61
CA LEU A 267 -0.75 19.11 -10.87
C LEU A 267 -1.64 17.88 -11.08
N TRP A 268 -1.25 16.69 -10.58
CA TRP A 268 -2.13 15.53 -10.61
C TRP A 268 -3.37 15.75 -9.74
N ASP A 269 -3.17 16.19 -8.50
CA ASP A 269 -4.27 16.47 -7.58
C ASP A 269 -5.15 17.61 -8.07
N ALA A 270 -4.57 18.64 -8.70
CA ALA A 270 -5.34 19.70 -9.35
C ALA A 270 -6.18 19.18 -10.54
N ALA A 271 -5.66 18.23 -11.33
CA ALA A 271 -6.42 17.59 -12.40
C ALA A 271 -7.58 16.75 -11.84
N PHE A 272 -7.37 16.08 -10.71
CA PHE A 272 -8.42 15.32 -10.02
C PHE A 272 -9.52 16.24 -9.49
N GLU A 273 -9.17 17.40 -8.94
CA GLU A 273 -10.17 18.43 -8.54
C GLU A 273 -11.00 18.93 -9.72
N VAL A 274 -10.40 19.16 -10.89
CA VAL A 274 -11.12 19.59 -12.11
C VAL A 274 -12.18 18.60 -12.55
N VAL A 275 -11.99 17.30 -12.27
CA VAL A 275 -12.97 16.24 -12.55
C VAL A 275 -13.81 15.87 -11.32
N ASP A 276 -14.01 16.82 -10.41
CA ASP A 276 -14.85 16.69 -9.21
C ASP A 276 -14.43 15.54 -8.29
N CYS A 277 -13.16 15.20 -8.25
CA CYS A 277 -12.59 14.13 -7.41
C CYS A 277 -13.33 12.79 -7.53
N GLN A 278 -13.94 12.50 -8.69
CA GLN A 278 -14.60 11.22 -8.90
C GLN A 278 -13.56 10.09 -8.92
N PRO A 279 -13.79 8.99 -8.19
CA PRO A 279 -12.87 7.85 -8.20
C PRO A 279 -12.77 7.22 -9.60
N PHE A 280 -11.54 6.92 -10.04
CA PHE A 280 -11.29 6.23 -11.31
C PHE A 280 -9.98 5.43 -11.27
N GLY A 281 -9.85 4.47 -12.19
CA GLY A 281 -8.60 3.79 -12.52
C GLY A 281 -8.27 3.97 -14.00
N MET A 282 -6.99 4.04 -14.34
CA MET A 282 -6.53 4.20 -15.72
C MET A 282 -5.11 3.65 -15.91
N ASP A 283 -4.84 3.20 -17.14
CA ASP A 283 -3.48 2.90 -17.59
C ASP A 283 -2.69 4.21 -17.75
N ILE A 284 -1.37 4.18 -17.49
CA ILE A 284 -0.53 5.39 -17.57
C ILE A 284 0.57 5.32 -18.62
N LYS A 285 0.78 4.17 -19.25
CA LYS A 285 1.81 4.03 -20.27
C LYS A 285 1.53 4.93 -21.48
N ASP A 286 2.55 5.64 -21.94
CA ASP A 286 2.51 6.60 -23.06
C ASP A 286 1.55 7.79 -22.84
N THR A 287 1.23 8.11 -21.59
CA THR A 287 0.31 9.18 -21.17
C THR A 287 1.03 10.37 -20.53
N PRO A 288 0.39 11.51 -20.34
CA PRO A 288 0.95 12.60 -19.56
C PRO A 288 1.36 12.18 -18.16
N PHE A 289 0.59 11.29 -17.50
CA PHE A 289 0.89 10.78 -16.17
C PHE A 289 2.13 9.87 -16.14
N GLY A 290 2.28 9.00 -17.13
CA GLY A 290 3.40 8.05 -17.17
C GLY A 290 4.74 8.67 -17.52
N ARG A 291 4.73 9.75 -18.31
CA ARG A 291 5.96 10.35 -18.89
C ARG A 291 6.79 11.17 -17.91
N ILE A 292 6.22 11.55 -16.77
CA ILE A 292 6.95 12.35 -15.78
C ILE A 292 7.97 11.49 -15.02
N PRO A 293 9.06 12.09 -14.52
CA PRO A 293 10.03 11.37 -13.69
C PRO A 293 9.38 10.78 -12.46
N TYR A 294 9.78 9.56 -12.12
CA TYR A 294 9.46 8.98 -10.82
C TYR A 294 10.32 9.66 -9.75
N PHE A 295 9.72 10.00 -8.62
CA PHE A 295 10.33 10.88 -7.61
C PHE A 295 11.52 10.27 -6.85
N ASN A 296 11.72 8.97 -6.90
CA ASN A 296 12.74 8.31 -6.10
C ASN A 296 13.94 7.90 -6.95
N ASP A 297 15.04 8.65 -6.83
CA ASP A 297 16.29 8.44 -7.57
C ASP A 297 17.03 7.15 -7.21
N GLN A 298 16.65 6.44 -6.14
CA GLN A 298 17.26 5.15 -5.77
C GLN A 298 17.11 4.08 -6.86
N TYR A 299 16.21 4.29 -7.81
CA TYR A 299 15.96 3.40 -8.96
C TYR A 299 16.55 3.93 -10.26
N GLY A 300 17.38 4.99 -10.19
CA GLY A 300 17.87 5.72 -11.37
C GLY A 300 16.79 6.63 -11.98
N LYS A 301 17.08 7.14 -13.16
CA LYS A 301 16.19 8.06 -13.87
C LYS A 301 15.03 7.32 -14.54
N MET A 302 14.09 6.81 -13.73
CA MET A 302 12.89 6.15 -14.21
C MET A 302 11.72 7.14 -14.32
N LYS A 303 10.75 6.80 -15.14
CA LYS A 303 9.45 7.48 -15.22
C LYS A 303 8.39 6.66 -14.50
N TRP A 304 7.23 7.26 -14.24
CA TRP A 304 6.10 6.55 -13.65
C TRP A 304 5.68 5.33 -14.50
N GLU A 305 5.66 5.45 -15.82
CA GLU A 305 5.31 4.34 -16.74
C GLU A 305 6.31 3.18 -16.74
N ASP A 306 7.54 3.40 -16.28
CA ASP A 306 8.56 2.35 -16.15
C ASP A 306 8.33 1.48 -14.90
N VAL A 307 7.77 2.07 -13.85
CA VAL A 307 7.66 1.45 -12.53
C VAL A 307 6.28 0.85 -12.25
N VAL A 308 5.20 1.38 -12.88
CA VAL A 308 3.83 0.86 -12.73
C VAL A 308 3.06 0.87 -14.05
N ASP A 309 2.03 0.05 -14.18
CA ASP A 309 1.19 -0.03 -15.39
C ASP A 309 0.00 0.94 -15.34
N GLY A 310 -0.48 1.26 -14.13
CA GLY A 310 -1.64 2.12 -13.97
C GLY A 310 -1.72 2.79 -12.61
N ILE A 311 -2.66 3.72 -12.50
CA ILE A 311 -3.00 4.40 -11.25
C ILE A 311 -4.50 4.30 -10.96
N ILE A 312 -4.84 4.32 -9.69
CA ILE A 312 -6.20 4.47 -9.21
C ILE A 312 -6.26 5.73 -8.35
N TYR A 313 -7.14 6.64 -8.71
CA TYR A 313 -7.57 7.72 -7.85
C TYR A 313 -8.82 7.27 -7.10
N TYR A 314 -8.78 7.31 -5.77
CA TYR A 314 -9.91 6.86 -4.94
C TYR A 314 -10.52 7.99 -4.10
N LYS A 315 -9.67 8.75 -3.41
CA LYS A 315 -10.05 9.96 -2.66
C LYS A 315 -8.94 11.00 -2.75
N PRO A 316 -9.26 12.29 -2.59
CA PRO A 316 -8.23 13.33 -2.53
C PRO A 316 -7.32 13.14 -1.30
N CYS A 317 -6.04 13.50 -1.43
CA CYS A 317 -5.04 13.29 -0.38
C CYS A 317 -5.41 13.94 0.97
N TYR A 318 -6.13 15.05 0.96
CA TYR A 318 -6.61 15.72 2.16
C TYR A 318 -7.82 15.05 2.86
N GLU A 319 -8.36 13.98 2.28
CA GLU A 319 -9.40 13.12 2.88
C GLU A 319 -8.85 11.74 3.29
N MET A 320 -7.59 11.46 3.03
CA MET A 320 -6.96 10.21 3.42
C MET A 320 -6.68 10.18 4.93
N VAL A 321 -6.90 9.02 5.54
CA VAL A 321 -6.83 8.84 6.99
C VAL A 321 -5.89 7.69 7.35
N LEU A 322 -4.93 8.00 8.20
CA LEU A 322 -4.04 7.02 8.82
C LEU A 322 -4.57 6.62 10.20
N THR A 323 -4.45 5.33 10.54
CA THR A 323 -4.89 4.78 11.82
C THR A 323 -3.86 3.86 12.43
N ILE A 324 -3.62 4.03 13.73
CA ILE A 324 -2.74 3.18 14.53
C ILE A 324 -3.40 2.82 15.86
N GLY A 325 -2.89 1.78 16.49
CA GLY A 325 -3.36 1.29 17.78
C GLY A 325 -4.63 0.44 17.68
N ILE A 326 -4.62 -0.68 18.35
CA ILE A 326 -5.71 -1.66 18.37
C ILE A 326 -6.22 -1.80 19.81
N PRO A 327 -7.37 -1.18 20.16
CA PRO A 327 -7.87 -1.17 21.53
C PRO A 327 -7.99 -2.58 22.13
N GLY A 328 -7.35 -2.81 23.27
CA GLY A 328 -7.40 -4.08 23.99
C GLY A 328 -6.53 -5.19 23.40
N ILE A 329 -5.67 -4.92 22.43
CA ILE A 329 -4.76 -5.92 21.85
C ILE A 329 -3.72 -6.38 22.87
N VAL A 330 -3.25 -5.49 23.76
CA VAL A 330 -2.35 -5.81 24.87
C VAL A 330 -3.18 -6.03 26.15
N SER A 331 -3.92 -7.13 26.19
CA SER A 331 -4.70 -7.53 27.37
C SER A 331 -3.81 -8.13 28.47
N ALA A 332 -4.32 -8.18 29.70
CA ALA A 332 -3.57 -8.62 30.87
C ALA A 332 -2.89 -10.01 30.71
N ASP A 333 -3.53 -10.93 29.97
CA ASP A 333 -2.97 -12.25 29.68
C ASP A 333 -1.83 -12.24 28.65
N PHE A 334 -1.60 -11.11 27.96
CA PHE A 334 -0.58 -10.96 26.93
C PHE A 334 0.52 -9.96 27.32
N GLU A 335 0.37 -9.17 28.37
CA GLU A 335 1.33 -8.11 28.76
C GLU A 335 2.75 -8.64 28.97
N GLU A 336 2.91 -9.77 29.66
CA GLU A 336 4.22 -10.36 29.90
C GLU A 336 4.92 -10.76 28.58
N GLU A 337 4.22 -11.46 27.70
CA GLU A 337 4.75 -11.85 26.39
C GLU A 337 5.00 -10.63 25.50
N PHE A 338 4.13 -9.62 25.54
CA PHE A 338 4.30 -8.37 24.81
C PHE A 338 5.58 -7.67 25.24
N MET A 339 5.80 -7.49 26.56
CA MET A 339 6.99 -6.85 27.08
C MET A 339 8.27 -7.67 26.83
N ARG A 340 8.19 -8.99 26.85
CA ARG A 340 9.30 -9.84 26.43
C ARG A 340 9.72 -9.56 24.99
N ARG A 341 8.75 -9.42 24.05
CA ARG A 341 9.02 -9.11 22.65
C ARG A 341 9.56 -7.68 22.47
N ILE A 342 8.97 -6.72 23.15
CA ILE A 342 9.42 -5.32 23.15
C ILE A 342 10.89 -5.26 23.58
N LYS A 343 11.24 -5.90 24.71
CA LYS A 343 12.62 -5.94 25.22
C LYS A 343 13.57 -6.52 24.17
N ILE A 344 13.27 -7.71 23.64
CA ILE A 344 14.10 -8.39 22.63
C ILE A 344 14.28 -7.48 21.40
N TYR A 345 13.20 -6.88 20.91
CA TYR A 345 13.22 -6.04 19.73
C TYR A 345 14.08 -4.79 19.91
N PHE A 346 13.89 -4.05 21.02
CA PHE A 346 14.65 -2.85 21.30
C PHE A 346 16.12 -3.14 21.56
N GLU A 347 16.44 -4.19 22.32
CA GLU A 347 17.81 -4.65 22.53
C GLU A 347 18.48 -5.09 21.21
N ALA A 348 17.71 -5.69 20.31
CA ALA A 348 18.23 -6.06 18.96
C ALA A 348 18.60 -4.83 18.13
N MET A 349 17.94 -3.69 18.35
CA MET A 349 18.20 -2.39 17.70
C MET A 349 19.17 -1.50 18.51
N ASP A 350 19.86 -2.06 19.51
CA ASP A 350 20.76 -1.34 20.41
C ASP A 350 20.09 -0.12 21.11
N ARG A 351 18.80 -0.28 21.49
CA ARG A 351 17.99 0.73 22.18
C ARG A 351 17.51 0.22 23.53
N ALA A 352 17.33 1.12 24.48
CA ALA A 352 16.67 0.81 25.75
C ALA A 352 15.20 0.46 25.50
N ALA A 353 14.72 -0.63 26.07
CA ALA A 353 13.32 -1.00 25.97
C ALA A 353 12.47 -0.08 26.86
N PRO A 354 11.32 0.39 26.38
CA PRO A 354 10.37 1.15 27.18
C PRO A 354 9.72 0.27 28.28
N THR A 355 9.16 0.91 29.29
CA THR A 355 8.31 0.25 30.29
C THR A 355 6.96 -0.13 29.69
N LEU A 356 6.17 -0.96 30.41
CA LEU A 356 4.80 -1.30 29.98
C LEU A 356 3.91 -0.05 29.87
N GLU A 357 4.06 0.89 30.79
CA GLU A 357 3.28 2.15 30.84
C GLU A 357 3.56 3.02 29.62
N GLU A 358 4.79 2.98 29.09
CA GLU A 358 5.20 3.70 27.89
C GLU A 358 4.82 2.94 26.61
N ALA A 359 5.07 1.64 26.55
CA ALA A 359 4.86 0.83 25.34
C ALA A 359 3.39 0.55 25.06
N LYS A 360 2.61 0.12 26.08
CA LYS A 360 1.22 -0.32 25.87
C LYS A 360 0.34 0.72 25.19
N PRO A 361 0.35 2.03 25.55
CA PRO A 361 -0.47 3.04 24.88
C PRO A 361 -0.15 3.19 23.39
N ALA A 362 1.09 2.96 22.95
CA ALA A 362 1.48 3.06 21.56
C ALA A 362 0.80 1.99 20.68
N TYR A 363 0.44 0.85 21.26
CA TYR A 363 -0.20 -0.27 20.55
C TYR A 363 -1.70 -0.40 20.82
N ASP A 364 -2.15 0.01 22.00
CA ASP A 364 -3.55 -0.16 22.47
C ASP A 364 -4.43 1.07 22.22
N ARG A 365 -3.83 2.28 22.20
CA ARG A 365 -4.60 3.50 22.00
C ARG A 365 -4.86 3.73 20.51
N PHE A 366 -6.12 3.64 20.14
CA PHE A 366 -6.53 4.02 18.78
C PHE A 366 -6.32 5.51 18.55
N VAL A 367 -5.58 5.82 17.48
CA VAL A 367 -5.36 7.17 17.00
C VAL A 367 -5.67 7.22 15.52
N SER A 368 -6.39 8.24 15.09
CA SER A 368 -6.69 8.54 13.70
C SER A 368 -6.20 9.96 13.39
N PHE A 369 -5.53 10.14 12.27
CA PHE A 369 -5.01 11.42 11.83
C PHE A 369 -4.97 11.50 10.29
N PRO A 370 -5.00 12.73 9.71
CA PRO A 370 -4.94 12.88 8.26
C PRO A 370 -3.57 12.44 7.70
N ASP A 371 -3.56 11.90 6.49
CA ASP A 371 -2.32 11.51 5.79
C ASP A 371 -1.43 12.73 5.49
N THR A 372 -2.03 13.90 5.36
CA THR A 372 -1.32 15.17 5.18
C THR A 372 -0.56 15.65 6.43
N TYR A 373 -0.68 14.96 7.58
CA TYR A 373 0.02 15.36 8.82
C TYR A 373 1.54 15.46 8.59
N PRO A 374 2.23 16.52 9.09
CA PRO A 374 1.73 17.54 10.02
C PRO A 374 0.95 18.71 9.39
N GLN A 375 0.73 18.71 8.09
CA GLN A 375 0.00 19.78 7.40
C GLN A 375 -1.50 19.68 7.67
N ASN A 376 -2.15 20.85 7.72
CA ASN A 376 -3.60 20.90 7.82
C ASN A 376 -4.24 20.51 6.47
N PRO A 377 -5.20 19.57 6.45
CA PRO A 377 -5.88 19.13 5.23
C PRO A 377 -6.49 20.29 4.41
N ASP A 378 -7.09 21.29 5.06
CA ASP A 378 -7.66 22.45 4.37
C ASP A 378 -6.59 23.29 3.68
N SER A 379 -5.39 23.39 4.26
CA SER A 379 -4.27 24.10 3.63
C SER A 379 -3.82 23.39 2.35
N VAL A 380 -3.70 22.06 2.39
CA VAL A 380 -3.37 21.23 1.21
C VAL A 380 -4.45 21.35 0.15
N LYS A 381 -5.72 21.24 0.52
CA LYS A 381 -6.87 21.44 -0.37
C LYS A 381 -6.86 22.81 -1.04
N ASN A 382 -6.63 23.87 -0.27
CA ASN A 382 -6.57 25.24 -0.80
C ASN A 382 -5.39 25.42 -1.76
N PHE A 383 -4.24 24.81 -1.46
CA PHE A 383 -3.09 24.80 -2.37
C PHE A 383 -3.44 24.13 -3.71
N ILE A 384 -3.99 22.93 -3.69
CA ILE A 384 -4.40 22.19 -4.90
C ILE A 384 -5.41 23.01 -5.71
N ARG A 385 -6.42 23.59 -5.08
CA ARG A 385 -7.41 24.44 -5.75
C ARG A 385 -6.82 25.72 -6.33
N SER A 386 -5.81 26.27 -5.68
CA SER A 386 -5.08 27.42 -6.25
C SER A 386 -4.37 27.09 -7.56
N LEU A 387 -3.81 25.87 -7.67
CA LEU A 387 -3.22 25.37 -8.92
C LEU A 387 -4.29 25.20 -10.01
N MET A 388 -5.44 24.64 -9.66
CA MET A 388 -6.58 24.51 -10.57
C MET A 388 -7.00 25.87 -11.12
N VAL A 389 -7.23 26.86 -10.26
CA VAL A 389 -7.61 28.22 -10.68
C VAL A 389 -6.55 28.89 -11.53
N LYS A 390 -5.27 28.63 -11.22
CA LYS A 390 -4.12 29.26 -11.92
C LYS A 390 -3.87 28.65 -13.29
N TYR A 391 -4.00 27.33 -13.44
CA TYR A 391 -3.50 26.61 -14.62
C TYR A 391 -4.60 25.96 -15.48
N TYR A 392 -5.81 25.73 -14.97
CA TYR A 392 -6.92 25.22 -15.78
C TYR A 392 -7.68 26.36 -16.46
N LYS A 393 -7.80 26.33 -17.79
CA LYS A 393 -8.53 27.32 -18.59
C LYS A 393 -9.47 26.64 -19.56
#